data_e39f1aac35d56a292a4284efc7d6f2c6
#
_entry.id   e39f1aac35d56a292a4284efc7d6f2c6
#
_cell.length_a   1.000
_cell.length_b   1.000
_cell.length_c   1.000
_cell.angle_alpha   90.00
_cell.angle_beta   90.00
_cell.angle_gamma   90.00
#
_symmetry.space_group_name_H-M   'P 1'
#
loop_
_entity.id
_entity.type
_entity.pdbx_description
1 polymer ?
#
loop_
_entity_poly.entity_id
_entity_poly.type
_entity_poly.pdbx_seq_one_letter_code
_entity_poly.pdbx_strand_id
1 'polypeptide(L)'
;MVSTYFINTNLNNIGNYQQTDTLLVSSNLSANIDHEINALLLARGKWLVVSSGELNAHAPFAYNLGLKKSAGDLYGSRGYLCTPHTDTGIWADFLQTYTITVTSDTATVSTTIKHYAADSNVRIGWARMMAIRLT
;
A
#
# COMPACT_ATOMS: atom_id res chain seq x y z
N MET A 1 5.06 -1.75 -13.64
CA MET A 1 4.91 -2.34 -12.31
C MET A 1 4.36 -3.75 -12.47
N VAL A 2 5.06 -4.75 -11.98
CA VAL A 2 4.60 -6.14 -12.04
C VAL A 2 4.12 -6.49 -10.63
N SER A 3 2.82 -6.63 -10.43
CA SER A 3 2.26 -7.19 -9.20
C SER A 3 1.87 -8.65 -9.44
N THR A 4 2.35 -9.51 -8.56
CA THR A 4 1.97 -10.92 -8.57
C THR A 4 0.80 -11.12 -7.61
N TYR A 5 -0.33 -11.60 -8.13
CA TYR A 5 -1.49 -11.94 -7.32
C TYR A 5 -1.42 -13.40 -6.91
N PHE A 6 -1.54 -13.63 -5.61
CA PHE A 6 -1.81 -14.95 -5.07
C PHE A 6 -3.28 -15.01 -4.65
N ILE A 7 -4.11 -15.72 -5.41
CA ILE A 7 -5.50 -15.95 -5.06
C ILE A 7 -5.62 -17.38 -4.56
N ASN A 8 -5.99 -17.53 -3.28
CA ASN A 8 -6.36 -18.82 -2.73
C ASN A 8 -7.72 -19.22 -3.31
N THR A 9 -7.84 -20.43 -3.84
CA THR A 9 -9.07 -20.97 -4.44
C THR A 9 -10.24 -21.06 -3.46
N ASN A 10 -10.00 -21.00 -2.15
CA ASN A 10 -11.01 -21.05 -1.09
C ASN A 10 -11.32 -19.66 -0.52
N LEU A 11 -11.52 -18.66 -1.35
CA LEU A 11 -11.76 -17.27 -0.94
C LEU A 11 -12.95 -17.06 -0.01
N ASN A 12 -13.87 -18.01 0.10
CA ASN A 12 -15.08 -17.92 0.90
C ASN A 12 -14.91 -18.39 2.34
N ASN A 13 -13.77 -18.96 2.70
CA ASN A 13 -13.53 -19.48 4.04
C ASN A 13 -12.88 -18.43 4.95
N ILE A 14 -13.29 -18.40 6.23
CA ILE A 14 -12.64 -17.61 7.25
C ILE A 14 -11.18 -18.07 7.39
N GLY A 15 -10.26 -17.11 7.57
CA GLY A 15 -8.83 -17.37 7.68
C GLY A 15 -8.10 -17.51 6.35
N ASN A 16 -8.80 -17.56 5.23
CA ASN A 16 -8.15 -17.50 3.92
C ASN A 16 -7.41 -16.18 3.75
N TYR A 17 -6.25 -16.24 3.14
CA TYR A 17 -5.45 -15.05 2.92
C TYR A 17 -5.08 -14.87 1.45
N GLN A 18 -4.79 -13.63 1.10
CA GLN A 18 -4.19 -13.22 -0.16
C GLN A 18 -2.94 -12.41 0.12
N GLN A 19 -1.98 -12.49 -0.74
CA GLN A 19 -0.75 -11.75 -0.64
C GLN A 19 -0.29 -11.27 -2.01
N THR A 20 0.27 -10.08 -2.07
CA THR A 20 1.05 -9.60 -3.21
C THR A 20 2.35 -9.02 -2.71
N ASP A 21 3.42 -9.35 -3.38
CA ASP A 21 4.74 -8.76 -3.19
C ASP A 21 5.09 -7.94 -4.42
N THR A 22 5.44 -6.71 -4.20
CA THR A 22 5.94 -5.84 -5.26
C THR A 22 7.36 -5.45 -4.90
N LEU A 23 8.32 -6.07 -5.52
CA LEU A 23 9.70 -5.63 -5.49
C LEU A 23 9.88 -4.56 -6.55
N LEU A 24 9.98 -3.32 -6.13
CA LEU A 24 10.20 -2.23 -7.06
C LEU A 24 11.26 -1.27 -6.53
N VAL A 25 12.35 -1.23 -7.25
CA VAL A 25 13.07 0.02 -7.40
C VAL A 25 12.33 0.80 -8.47
N SER A 26 11.27 1.51 -8.09
CA SER A 26 10.50 2.31 -9.04
C SER A 26 11.29 3.54 -9.47
N SER A 27 10.94 4.07 -10.62
CA SER A 27 11.21 5.47 -10.95
C SER A 27 10.64 6.39 -9.86
N ASN A 28 11.16 7.60 -9.78
CA ASN A 28 10.67 8.59 -8.84
C ASN A 28 9.16 8.78 -8.93
N LEU A 29 8.50 8.78 -7.79
CA LEU A 29 7.07 9.10 -7.69
C LEU A 29 6.87 10.61 -7.87
N SER A 30 5.86 11.00 -8.61
CA SER A 30 5.50 12.41 -8.75
C SER A 30 4.89 12.94 -7.44
N ALA A 31 5.30 14.14 -7.04
CA ALA A 31 4.76 14.79 -5.85
C ALA A 31 3.28 15.19 -6.03
N ASN A 32 2.54 15.26 -4.94
CA ASN A 32 1.14 15.70 -4.86
C ASN A 32 0.14 14.83 -5.64
N ILE A 33 0.52 13.63 -6.04
CA ILE A 33 -0.32 12.64 -6.73
C ILE A 33 -0.45 11.39 -5.85
N ASP A 34 -1.65 10.82 -5.79
CA ASP A 34 -1.88 9.53 -5.15
C ASP A 34 -1.37 8.41 -6.07
N HIS A 35 -0.40 7.66 -5.59
CA HIS A 35 0.14 6.51 -6.29
C HIS A 35 -0.40 5.22 -5.70
N GLU A 36 -1.00 4.39 -6.52
CA GLU A 36 -1.35 3.01 -6.14
C GLU A 36 -0.11 2.14 -6.31
N ILE A 37 0.36 1.53 -5.21
CA ILE A 37 1.63 0.82 -5.17
C ILE A 37 1.44 -0.66 -5.47
N ASN A 38 0.51 -1.28 -4.79
CA ASN A 38 0.14 -2.66 -4.96
C ASN A 38 -1.36 -2.84 -4.65
N ALA A 39 -1.92 -3.92 -5.12
CA ALA A 39 -3.35 -4.17 -4.97
C ALA A 39 -3.68 -5.65 -4.78
N LEU A 40 -4.78 -5.92 -4.10
CA LEU A 40 -5.39 -7.23 -3.96
C LEU A 40 -6.82 -7.20 -4.50
N LEU A 41 -7.24 -8.28 -5.15
CA LEU A 41 -8.64 -8.51 -5.49
C LEU A 41 -9.27 -9.34 -4.37
N LEU A 42 -10.21 -8.74 -3.62
CA LEU A 42 -10.87 -9.38 -2.49
C LEU A 42 -12.32 -9.76 -2.86
N ALA A 43 -12.72 -10.96 -2.49
CA ALA A 43 -14.11 -11.40 -2.61
C ALA A 43 -15.00 -10.73 -1.55
N ARG A 44 -16.32 -10.82 -1.72
CA ARG A 44 -17.29 -10.34 -0.73
C ARG A 44 -17.00 -10.90 0.65
N GLY A 45 -16.99 -10.03 1.67
CA GLY A 45 -16.72 -10.40 3.06
C GLY A 45 -15.99 -9.30 3.84
N LYS A 46 -15.64 -9.62 5.06
CA LYS A 46 -14.86 -8.73 5.93
C LYS A 46 -13.42 -9.21 5.99
N TRP A 47 -12.49 -8.29 5.81
CA TRP A 47 -11.08 -8.58 5.66
C TRP A 47 -10.23 -7.71 6.59
N LEU A 48 -9.22 -8.31 7.21
CA LEU A 48 -8.09 -7.58 7.78
C LEU A 48 -7.04 -7.43 6.68
N VAL A 49 -6.73 -6.20 6.31
CA VAL A 49 -5.71 -5.89 5.32
C VAL A 49 -4.50 -5.28 6.01
N VAL A 50 -3.34 -5.83 5.71
CA VAL A 50 -2.04 -5.35 6.19
C VAL A 50 -1.22 -4.92 4.98
N SER A 51 -0.68 -3.71 5.04
CA SER A 51 0.19 -3.17 4.01
C SER A 51 1.48 -2.68 4.65
N SER A 52 2.60 -3.08 4.09
CA SER A 52 3.93 -2.71 4.57
C SER A 52 4.88 -2.46 3.41
N GLY A 53 5.94 -1.73 3.68
CA GLY A 53 6.95 -1.45 2.67
C GLY A 53 7.97 -0.44 3.12
N GLU A 54 8.76 0.00 2.16
CA GLU A 54 9.83 0.96 2.36
C GLU A 54 9.81 2.02 1.27
N LEU A 55 9.94 3.26 1.71
CA LEU A 55 10.17 4.42 0.84
C LEU A 55 11.62 4.84 0.93
N ASN A 56 12.17 5.30 -0.17
CA ASN A 56 13.52 5.85 -0.26
C ASN A 56 13.46 7.26 -0.85
N ALA A 57 14.23 8.19 -0.29
CA ALA A 57 14.32 9.55 -0.78
C ALA A 57 15.71 10.15 -0.53
N HIS A 58 16.04 11.22 -1.25
CA HIS A 58 17.31 11.95 -1.08
C HIS A 58 17.23 13.08 -0.07
N ALA A 59 16.04 13.52 0.30
CA ALA A 59 15.81 14.63 1.24
C ALA A 59 14.60 14.35 2.12
N PRO A 60 14.45 15.05 3.26
CA PRO A 60 13.28 14.92 4.11
C PRO A 60 11.99 15.14 3.33
N PHE A 61 10.98 14.35 3.63
CA PHE A 61 9.68 14.46 2.96
C PHE A 61 8.52 14.11 3.86
N ALA A 62 7.38 14.73 3.59
CA ALA A 62 6.11 14.35 4.15
C ALA A 62 5.34 13.48 3.16
N TYR A 63 4.63 12.49 3.66
CA TYR A 63 3.79 11.64 2.83
C TYR A 63 2.51 11.22 3.55
N ASN A 64 1.48 10.91 2.79
CA ASN A 64 0.27 10.27 3.26
C ASN A 64 0.24 8.83 2.79
N LEU A 65 -0.10 7.94 3.70
CA LEU A 65 -0.29 6.53 3.44
C LEU A 65 -1.76 6.17 3.65
N GLY A 66 -2.37 5.47 2.71
CA GLY A 66 -3.76 5.07 2.78
C GLY A 66 -4.06 3.75 2.08
N LEU A 67 -5.30 3.33 2.18
CA LEU A 67 -5.88 2.25 1.41
C LEU A 67 -7.05 2.77 0.59
N LYS A 68 -7.13 2.34 -0.66
CA LYS A 68 -8.23 2.65 -1.57
C LYS A 68 -8.97 1.36 -1.92
N LYS A 69 -10.29 1.39 -1.86
CA LYS A 69 -11.14 0.29 -2.30
C LYS A 69 -11.85 0.68 -3.60
N SER A 70 -11.58 -0.06 -4.69
CA SER A 70 -12.17 0.14 -6.01
C SER A 70 -12.38 1.63 -6.36
N ALA A 71 -13.40 2.04 -7.03
CA ALA A 71 -13.60 3.37 -7.61
C ALA A 71 -13.66 4.59 -6.65
N GLY A 72 -12.92 4.64 -5.54
CA GLY A 72 -12.71 5.91 -4.88
C GLY A 72 -12.82 6.02 -3.36
N ASP A 73 -13.19 4.94 -2.66
CA ASP A 73 -13.25 4.99 -1.20
C ASP A 73 -11.84 4.89 -0.60
N LEU A 74 -11.32 6.00 -0.09
CA LEU A 74 -10.10 6.03 0.69
C LEU A 74 -10.39 5.60 2.13
N TYR A 75 -9.80 4.50 2.56
CA TYR A 75 -9.77 4.09 3.96
C TYR A 75 -8.52 4.67 4.62
N GLY A 76 -8.71 5.72 5.38
CA GLY A 76 -7.64 6.36 6.14
C GLY A 76 -6.52 6.95 5.27
N SER A 77 -6.18 8.16 5.57
CA SER A 77 -4.94 8.77 5.11
C SER A 77 -4.25 9.32 6.34
N ARG A 78 -3.06 8.81 6.65
CA ARG A 78 -2.24 9.32 7.75
C ARG A 78 -1.02 10.00 7.18
N GLY A 79 -0.78 11.23 7.64
CA GLY A 79 0.42 11.96 7.32
C GLY A 79 1.61 11.52 8.17
N TYR A 80 2.75 11.39 7.55
CA TYR A 80 4.03 11.08 8.18
C TYR A 80 5.08 12.08 7.75
N LEU A 81 6.02 12.36 8.64
CA LEU A 81 7.20 13.15 8.36
C LEU A 81 8.43 12.27 8.49
N CYS A 82 9.20 12.19 7.42
CA CYS A 82 10.48 11.51 7.43
C CYS A 82 11.61 12.53 7.48
N THR A 83 12.44 12.39 8.50
CA THR A 83 13.66 13.20 8.67
C THR A 83 14.89 12.35 8.38
N PRO A 84 15.96 12.95 7.82
CA PRO A 84 17.17 12.21 7.52
C PRO A 84 17.81 11.65 8.78
N HIS A 85 18.27 10.42 8.70
CA HIS A 85 19.04 9.80 9.77
C HIS A 85 20.54 9.73 9.48
N THR A 86 20.95 9.85 8.20
CA THR A 86 22.37 9.81 7.77
C THR A 86 22.55 10.43 6.38
N ASP A 87 23.79 10.67 5.99
CA ASP A 87 24.19 11.28 4.71
C ASP A 87 23.96 10.42 3.45
N THR A 88 23.42 9.20 3.59
CA THR A 88 23.35 8.24 2.48
C THR A 88 21.96 8.03 1.89
N GLY A 89 20.99 8.83 2.29
CA GLY A 89 19.60 8.70 1.86
C GLY A 89 18.64 8.49 3.04
N ILE A 90 17.37 8.70 2.77
CA ILE A 90 16.31 8.56 3.76
C ILE A 90 15.52 7.31 3.42
N TRP A 91 15.45 6.40 4.39
CA TRP A 91 14.63 5.20 4.32
C TRP A 91 13.49 5.34 5.31
N ALA A 92 12.28 5.08 4.86
CA ALA A 92 11.09 5.12 5.68
C ALA A 92 10.30 3.83 5.54
N ASP A 93 10.30 3.03 6.58
CA ASP A 93 9.43 1.87 6.65
C ASP A 93 8.00 2.32 6.95
N PHE A 94 7.04 1.67 6.33
CA PHE A 94 5.64 1.87 6.64
C PHE A 94 4.93 0.56 6.95
N LEU A 95 3.97 0.65 7.85
CA LEU A 95 3.05 -0.44 8.19
C LEU A 95 1.68 0.17 8.47
N GLN A 96 0.65 -0.37 7.85
CA GLN A 96 -0.73 -0.01 8.14
C GLN A 96 -1.64 -1.23 8.13
N THR A 97 -2.68 -1.20 8.94
CA THR A 97 -3.69 -2.24 9.04
C THR A 97 -5.08 -1.62 8.98
N TYR A 98 -5.96 -2.24 8.21
CA TYR A 98 -7.36 -1.81 8.10
C TYR A 98 -8.29 -3.00 8.06
N THR A 99 -9.47 -2.84 8.65
CA THR A 99 -10.57 -3.76 8.44
C THR A 99 -11.45 -3.21 7.33
N ILE A 100 -11.66 -4.00 6.28
CA ILE A 100 -12.42 -3.61 5.10
C ILE A 100 -13.60 -4.55 4.90
N THR A 101 -14.76 -4.00 4.57
CA THR A 101 -15.92 -4.77 4.16
C THR A 101 -16.13 -4.64 2.66
N VAL A 102 -16.12 -5.77 1.96
CA VAL A 102 -16.43 -5.88 0.54
C VAL A 102 -17.87 -6.37 0.41
N THR A 103 -18.73 -5.52 -0.11
CA THR A 103 -20.19 -5.80 -0.29
C THR A 103 -20.55 -6.30 -1.69
N SER A 104 -19.76 -5.94 -2.70
CA SER A 104 -19.83 -6.48 -4.06
C SER A 104 -19.24 -7.89 -4.13
N ASP A 105 -19.39 -8.58 -5.25
CA ASP A 105 -18.81 -9.91 -5.42
C ASP A 105 -17.28 -9.89 -5.27
N THR A 106 -16.64 -8.85 -5.80
CA THR A 106 -15.23 -8.57 -5.63
C THR A 106 -14.97 -7.07 -5.48
N ALA A 107 -13.85 -6.70 -4.89
CA ALA A 107 -13.32 -5.34 -4.89
C ALA A 107 -11.80 -5.38 -4.95
N THR A 108 -11.23 -4.45 -5.71
CA THR A 108 -9.78 -4.19 -5.67
C THR A 108 -9.47 -3.27 -4.51
N VAL A 109 -8.51 -3.66 -3.69
CA VAL A 109 -7.99 -2.85 -2.57
C VAL A 109 -6.52 -2.59 -2.82
N SER A 110 -6.12 -1.33 -2.82
CA SER A 110 -4.75 -0.90 -3.11
C SER A 110 -4.15 -0.06 -2.00
N THR A 111 -2.84 -0.18 -1.82
CA THR A 111 -2.06 0.76 -1.00
C THR A 111 -1.82 2.02 -1.80
N THR A 112 -2.10 3.17 -1.19
CA THR A 112 -1.85 4.48 -1.81
C THR A 112 -0.80 5.26 -1.04
N ILE A 113 0.08 5.92 -1.76
CA ILE A 113 1.07 6.85 -1.21
C ILE A 113 1.01 8.16 -1.99
N LYS A 114 1.02 9.26 -1.24
CA LYS A 114 1.14 10.61 -1.78
C LYS A 114 2.22 11.35 -1.00
N HIS A 115 3.24 11.83 -1.67
CA HIS A 115 4.26 12.66 -1.03
C HIS A 115 4.17 14.12 -1.50
N TYR A 116 4.74 15.02 -0.71
CA TYR A 116 4.62 16.47 -0.90
C TYR A 116 5.94 17.17 -1.22
N ALA A 117 7.01 16.40 -1.41
CA ALA A 117 8.33 16.95 -1.65
C ALA A 117 8.76 16.75 -3.11
N ALA A 118 8.61 17.78 -3.93
CA ALA A 118 8.91 17.72 -5.37
C ALA A 118 10.38 17.34 -5.68
N ASP A 119 11.32 17.74 -4.83
CA ASP A 119 12.76 17.56 -5.06
C ASP A 119 13.37 16.36 -4.33
N SER A 120 12.55 15.52 -3.67
CA SER A 120 13.07 14.46 -2.79
C SER A 120 13.35 13.14 -3.50
N ASN A 121 13.02 13.01 -4.77
CA ASN A 121 13.20 11.78 -5.54
C ASN A 121 12.65 10.54 -4.80
N VAL A 122 11.42 10.65 -4.28
CA VAL A 122 10.80 9.58 -3.52
C VAL A 122 10.48 8.39 -4.41
N ARG A 123 10.84 7.20 -3.97
CA ARG A 123 10.58 5.94 -4.68
C ARG A 123 10.26 4.82 -3.70
N ILE A 124 9.68 3.76 -4.21
CA ILE A 124 9.38 2.56 -3.44
C ILE A 124 10.60 1.64 -3.47
N GLY A 125 11.12 1.28 -2.32
CA GLY A 125 12.14 0.24 -2.20
C GLY A 125 11.52 -1.15 -2.33
N TRP A 126 10.50 -1.41 -1.54
CA TRP A 126 9.66 -2.60 -1.63
C TRP A 126 8.27 -2.33 -1.05
N ALA A 127 7.30 -3.16 -1.42
CA ALA A 127 5.96 -3.11 -0.84
C ALA A 127 5.31 -4.50 -0.82
N ARG A 128 4.59 -4.78 0.26
CA ARG A 128 3.83 -6.02 0.44
C ARG A 128 2.44 -5.69 0.94
N MET A 129 1.49 -6.46 0.48
CA MET A 129 0.10 -6.37 0.92
C MET A 129 -0.43 -7.77 1.21
N MET A 130 -1.12 -7.92 2.33
CA MET A 130 -1.78 -9.17 2.74
C MET A 130 -3.21 -8.87 3.16
N ALA A 131 -4.09 -9.84 2.99
CA ALA A 131 -5.44 -9.78 3.53
C ALA A 131 -5.84 -11.13 4.11
N ILE A 132 -6.47 -11.11 5.27
CA ILE A 132 -7.02 -12.28 5.95
C ILE A 132 -8.53 -12.11 6.06
N ARG A 133 -9.26 -13.11 5.61
CA ARG A 133 -10.72 -13.10 5.68
C ARG A 133 -11.20 -13.32 7.10
N LEU A 134 -12.07 -12.44 7.59
CA LEU A 134 -12.66 -12.49 8.93
C LEU A 134 -14.08 -13.07 8.91
N THR A 135 -14.83 -12.78 7.86
CA THR A 135 -16.20 -13.34 7.70
C THR A 135 -16.56 -13.50 6.23
#